data_6dbfe436c9c963be3aff7428ac4920c9
#
_entry.id   6dbfe436c9c963be3aff7428ac4920c9
#
_cell.length_a   1.000
_cell.length_b   1.000
_cell.length_c   1.000
_cell.angle_alpha   90.00
_cell.angle_beta   90.00
_cell.angle_gamma   90.00
#
_symmetry.space_group_name_H-M   'P 1'
#
loop_
_entity.id
_entity.type
_entity.pdbx_description
1 polymer ?
#
loop_
_entity_poly.entity_id
_entity_poly.type
_entity_poly.pdbx_seq_one_letter_code
_entity_poly.pdbx_strand_id
1 'polypeptide(L)'
;MSPSAIHLHQGDLPASVSFGPSVAIDTETMGLTPRRDKLCLVQLSAGDGTCHMVKFDIQKPYHAPHLLRLLKDSRVTKIFHFARFDLAVLAYTFGIMPTSIYCTKIASKLARTHTPHHSLKNLCHDL
;
A
#
# COMPACT_ATOMS: atom_id res chain seq x y z
N MET A 1 22.70 -5.39 -10.01
CA MET A 1 21.43 -4.84 -9.53
C MET A 1 21.29 -3.39 -9.99
N SER A 2 20.21 -3.06 -10.66
CA SER A 2 19.88 -1.66 -10.93
C SER A 2 19.62 -0.93 -9.62
N PRO A 3 20.09 0.31 -9.44
CA PRO A 3 19.73 1.08 -8.26
C PRO A 3 18.22 1.30 -8.22
N SER A 4 17.64 1.18 -7.03
CA SER A 4 16.23 1.47 -6.83
C SER A 4 15.95 2.96 -7.06
N ALA A 5 14.93 3.26 -7.87
CA ALA A 5 14.47 4.63 -8.09
C ALA A 5 13.29 4.94 -7.18
N ILE A 6 13.35 6.07 -6.48
CA ILE A 6 12.27 6.56 -5.62
C ILE A 6 11.71 7.85 -6.21
N HIS A 7 10.40 7.88 -6.45
CA HIS A 7 9.68 9.03 -6.95
C HIS A 7 8.70 9.53 -5.88
N LEU A 8 8.91 10.75 -5.40
CA LEU A 8 8.02 11.38 -4.43
C LEU A 8 7.01 12.27 -5.15
N HIS A 9 5.73 12.06 -4.87
CA HIS A 9 4.61 12.81 -5.42
C HIS A 9 3.82 13.50 -4.30
N GLN A 10 3.31 14.69 -4.59
CA GLN A 10 2.48 15.43 -3.63
C GLN A 10 1.00 15.23 -3.94
N GLY A 11 0.27 14.62 -3.00
CA GLY A 11 -1.19 14.55 -2.98
C GLY A 11 -1.85 13.53 -3.90
N ASP A 12 -1.17 13.06 -4.95
CA ASP A 12 -1.69 12.05 -5.88
C ASP A 12 -0.56 11.44 -6.72
N LEU A 13 -0.86 10.33 -7.39
CA LEU A 13 -0.01 9.77 -8.44
C LEU A 13 -0.17 10.58 -9.73
N PRO A 14 0.89 10.71 -10.55
CA PRO A 14 0.74 11.18 -11.92
C PRO A 14 -0.16 10.24 -12.73
N ALA A 15 -0.93 10.79 -13.68
CA ALA A 15 -1.81 10.01 -14.55
C ALA A 15 -1.04 8.98 -15.41
N SER A 16 0.23 9.24 -15.68
CA SER A 16 1.09 8.39 -16.52
C SER A 16 1.64 7.16 -15.81
N VAL A 17 1.54 7.09 -14.47
CA VAL A 17 2.08 5.97 -13.71
C VAL A 17 1.16 4.77 -13.80
N SER A 18 1.71 3.61 -14.19
CA SER A 18 1.02 2.33 -14.26
C SER A 18 1.88 1.24 -13.63
N PHE A 19 1.24 0.29 -12.95
CA PHE A 19 1.91 -0.77 -12.20
C PHE A 19 1.78 -2.16 -12.83
N GLY A 20 1.00 -2.31 -13.90
CA GLY A 20 0.73 -3.62 -14.49
C GLY A 20 -0.27 -4.44 -13.65
N PRO A 21 -0.12 -5.78 -13.60
CA PRO A 21 -1.14 -6.66 -13.00
C PRO A 21 -1.18 -6.66 -11.48
N SER A 22 -0.13 -6.18 -10.81
CA SER A 22 -0.07 -6.14 -9.35
C SER A 22 0.80 -5.00 -8.84
N VAL A 23 0.49 -4.52 -7.64
CA VAL A 23 1.23 -3.47 -6.97
C VAL A 23 1.27 -3.74 -5.46
N ALA A 24 2.45 -3.68 -4.86
CA ALA A 24 2.61 -3.71 -3.42
C ALA A 24 2.33 -2.31 -2.85
N ILE A 25 1.55 -2.24 -1.80
CA ILE A 25 1.13 -0.99 -1.17
C ILE A 25 1.38 -1.05 0.34
N ASP A 26 1.93 0.03 0.87
CA ASP A 26 2.06 0.27 2.30
C ASP A 26 1.64 1.69 2.64
N THR A 27 1.16 1.92 3.85
CA THR A 27 0.73 3.23 4.32
C THR A 27 1.49 3.64 5.57
N GLU A 28 1.78 4.93 5.69
CA GLU A 28 2.30 5.55 6.89
C GLU A 28 1.31 6.58 7.41
N THR A 29 1.06 6.55 8.71
CA THR A 29 0.06 7.38 9.37
C THR A 29 0.65 8.07 10.59
N MET A 30 -0.10 9.01 11.17
CA MET A 30 0.27 9.69 12.41
C MET A 30 0.27 8.76 13.63
N GLY A 31 -0.32 7.56 13.53
CA GLY A 31 -0.41 6.57 14.61
C GLY A 31 -1.21 5.35 14.19
N LEU A 32 -1.71 4.58 15.16
CA LEU A 32 -2.30 3.26 14.90
C LEU A 32 -3.83 3.24 14.90
N THR A 33 -4.47 4.38 15.11
CA THR A 33 -5.94 4.47 15.14
C THR A 33 -6.43 5.15 13.87
N PRO A 34 -7.00 4.42 12.88
CA PRO A 34 -7.35 4.98 11.57
C PRO A 34 -8.31 6.17 11.60
N ARG A 35 -9.21 6.21 12.58
CA ARG A 35 -10.17 7.31 12.73
C ARG A 35 -9.56 8.61 13.27
N ARG A 36 -8.47 8.50 14.03
CA ARG A 36 -7.80 9.62 14.68
C ARG A 36 -6.54 10.03 13.94
N ASP A 37 -5.76 9.06 13.52
CA ASP A 37 -4.40 9.25 13.05
C ASP A 37 -4.39 9.31 11.53
N LYS A 38 -4.13 10.51 10.99
CA LYS A 38 -4.26 10.81 9.56
C LYS A 38 -3.22 10.08 8.72
N LEU A 39 -3.61 9.75 7.51
CA LEU A 39 -2.71 9.22 6.48
C LEU A 39 -1.68 10.27 6.05
N CYS A 40 -0.40 9.91 6.11
CA CYS A 40 0.71 10.78 5.73
C CYS A 40 1.33 10.39 4.38
N LEU A 41 1.43 9.08 4.11
CA LEU A 41 2.19 8.56 2.98
C LEU A 41 1.57 7.25 2.48
N VAL A 42 1.51 7.09 1.17
CA VAL A 42 1.24 5.80 0.51
C VAL A 42 2.46 5.43 -0.32
N GLN A 43 3.01 4.24 -0.12
CA GLN A 43 4.14 3.70 -0.87
C GLN A 43 3.64 2.62 -1.81
N LEU A 44 4.09 2.65 -3.08
CA LEU A 44 3.63 1.74 -4.11
C LEU A 44 4.82 1.25 -4.95
N SER A 45 4.87 -0.06 -5.22
CA SER A 45 5.88 -0.64 -6.09
C SER A 45 5.33 -1.85 -6.85
N ALA A 46 5.68 -1.96 -8.12
CA ALA A 46 5.40 -3.14 -8.93
C ALA A 46 6.48 -4.23 -8.83
N GLY A 47 7.50 -4.02 -8.00
CA GLY A 47 8.63 -4.96 -7.86
C GLY A 47 9.66 -4.84 -8.97
N ASP A 48 9.68 -3.73 -9.69
CA ASP A 48 10.58 -3.45 -10.82
C ASP A 48 11.81 -2.61 -10.45
N GLY A 49 12.08 -2.45 -9.15
CA GLY A 49 13.14 -1.58 -8.64
C GLY A 49 12.72 -0.12 -8.49
N THR A 50 11.46 0.22 -8.79
CA THR A 50 10.92 1.57 -8.65
C THR A 50 9.91 1.61 -7.53
N CYS A 51 9.99 2.64 -6.69
CA CYS A 51 9.00 2.93 -5.65
C CYS A 51 8.40 4.32 -5.89
N HIS A 52 7.08 4.40 -5.86
CA HIS A 52 6.34 5.66 -5.88
C HIS A 52 5.82 5.94 -4.48
N MET A 53 6.00 7.16 -4.01
CA MET A 53 5.55 7.61 -2.70
C MET A 53 4.62 8.80 -2.89
N VAL A 54 3.40 8.70 -2.39
CA VAL A 54 2.43 9.80 -2.41
C VAL A 54 2.35 10.38 -1.01
N LYS A 55 2.86 11.60 -0.85
CA LYS A 55 2.84 12.33 0.42
C LYS A 55 1.62 13.23 0.49
N PHE A 56 0.93 13.21 1.62
CA PHE A 56 -0.24 14.05 1.88
C PHE A 56 0.05 15.13 2.89
N ASP A 57 -0.44 16.33 2.63
CA ASP A 57 -0.49 17.41 3.60
C ASP A 57 -1.71 17.17 4.51
N ILE A 58 -1.48 16.80 5.76
CA ILE A 58 -2.54 16.47 6.71
C ILE A 58 -3.43 17.65 7.10
N GLN A 59 -3.03 18.88 6.75
CA GLN A 59 -3.81 20.10 7.02
C GLN A 59 -4.74 20.45 5.86
N LYS A 60 -4.64 19.74 4.73
CA LYS A 60 -5.45 19.99 3.53
C LYS A 60 -6.40 18.83 3.28
N PRO A 61 -7.53 19.07 2.56
CA PRO A 61 -8.39 17.99 2.09
C PRO A 61 -7.60 17.03 1.18
N TYR A 62 -7.86 15.73 1.32
CA TYR A 62 -7.27 14.74 0.44
C TYR A 62 -8.02 14.69 -0.89
N HIS A 63 -7.26 14.80 -1.99
CA HIS A 63 -7.79 14.68 -3.34
C HIS A 63 -6.78 13.92 -4.19
N ALA A 64 -7.04 12.64 -4.45
CA ALA A 64 -6.11 11.74 -5.12
C ALA A 64 -6.83 10.86 -6.15
N PRO A 65 -7.36 11.45 -7.24
CA PRO A 65 -8.18 10.71 -8.20
C PRO A 65 -7.42 9.58 -8.92
N HIS A 66 -6.14 9.75 -9.20
CA HIS A 66 -5.35 8.71 -9.87
C HIS A 66 -5.03 7.54 -8.93
N LEU A 67 -4.69 7.83 -7.68
CA LEU A 67 -4.51 6.80 -6.65
C LEU A 67 -5.83 6.04 -6.43
N LEU A 68 -6.96 6.74 -6.32
CA LEU A 68 -8.27 6.11 -6.14
C LEU A 68 -8.66 5.24 -7.32
N ARG A 69 -8.35 5.65 -8.55
CA ARG A 69 -8.57 4.85 -9.75
C ARG A 69 -7.81 3.53 -9.66
N LEU A 70 -6.54 3.57 -9.26
CA LEU A 70 -5.73 2.36 -9.04
C LEU A 70 -6.35 1.46 -7.98
N LEU A 71 -6.71 2.02 -6.83
CA LEU A 71 -7.27 1.26 -5.71
C LEU A 71 -8.59 0.56 -6.06
N LYS A 72 -9.37 1.14 -6.95
CA LYS A 72 -10.67 0.59 -7.42
C LYS A 72 -10.56 -0.30 -8.66
N ASP A 73 -9.40 -0.35 -9.30
CA ASP A 73 -9.23 -1.15 -10.52
C ASP A 73 -9.11 -2.64 -10.18
N SER A 74 -10.16 -3.40 -10.44
CA SER A 74 -10.21 -4.84 -10.14
C SER A 74 -9.23 -5.69 -10.95
N ARG A 75 -8.67 -5.14 -12.03
CA ARG A 75 -7.66 -5.81 -12.87
C ARG A 75 -6.26 -5.77 -12.26
N VAL A 76 -6.04 -4.91 -11.27
CA VAL A 76 -4.77 -4.77 -10.56
C VAL A 76 -4.90 -5.35 -9.16
N THR A 77 -4.10 -6.36 -8.84
CA THR A 77 -4.03 -6.91 -7.48
C THR A 77 -3.21 -5.98 -6.58
N LYS A 78 -3.79 -5.56 -5.45
CA LYS A 78 -3.11 -4.75 -4.44
C LYS A 78 -2.59 -5.68 -3.36
N ILE A 79 -1.28 -5.69 -3.18
CA ILE A 79 -0.59 -6.59 -2.24
C ILE A 79 -0.24 -5.77 -1.00
N PHE A 80 -0.72 -6.24 0.15
CA PHE A 80 -0.44 -5.63 1.45
C PHE A 80 0.18 -6.65 2.39
N HIS A 81 0.96 -6.18 3.36
CA HIS A 81 1.29 -6.98 4.54
C HIS A 81 0.49 -6.47 5.73
N PHE A 82 -0.36 -7.32 6.32
CA PHE A 82 -1.36 -6.93 7.31
C PHE A 82 -2.40 -5.95 6.73
N ALA A 83 -3.03 -6.37 5.65
CA ALA A 83 -3.96 -5.57 4.83
C ALA A 83 -5.07 -4.88 5.66
N ARG A 84 -5.53 -5.51 6.74
CA ARG A 84 -6.60 -4.97 7.60
C ARG A 84 -6.33 -3.54 8.04
N PHE A 85 -5.10 -3.22 8.44
CA PHE A 85 -4.74 -1.86 8.88
C PHE A 85 -4.76 -0.87 7.71
N ASP A 86 -4.05 -1.19 6.63
CA ASP A 86 -3.96 -0.29 5.47
C ASP A 86 -5.33 -0.06 4.82
N LEU A 87 -6.15 -1.10 4.71
CA LEU A 87 -7.51 -0.99 4.17
C LEU A 87 -8.39 -0.09 5.04
N ALA A 88 -8.28 -0.18 6.35
CA ALA A 88 -9.02 0.68 7.26
C ALA A 88 -8.61 2.15 7.10
N VAL A 89 -7.31 2.42 6.98
CA VAL A 89 -6.77 3.77 6.75
C VAL A 89 -7.28 4.33 5.42
N LEU A 90 -7.18 3.57 4.34
CA LEU A 90 -7.60 4.00 3.02
C LEU A 90 -9.12 4.21 2.93
N ALA A 91 -9.89 3.30 3.53
CA ALA A 91 -11.35 3.41 3.56
C ALA A 91 -11.81 4.63 4.36
N TYR A 92 -11.22 4.87 5.52
CA TYR A 92 -11.54 6.02 6.34
C TYR A 92 -11.13 7.34 5.67
N THR A 93 -9.95 7.38 5.07
CA THR A 93 -9.42 8.60 4.43
C THR A 93 -10.18 8.97 3.16
N PHE A 94 -10.45 7.99 2.30
CA PHE A 94 -11.00 8.24 0.97
C PHE A 94 -12.46 7.82 0.78
N GLY A 95 -13.05 7.15 1.76
CA GLY A 95 -14.44 6.68 1.68
C GLY A 95 -14.66 5.55 0.68
N ILE A 96 -13.61 4.81 0.31
CA ILE A 96 -13.69 3.69 -0.63
C ILE A 96 -13.06 2.44 -0.04
N MET A 97 -13.49 1.27 -0.52
CA MET A 97 -12.82 0.00 -0.22
C MET A 97 -12.04 -0.44 -1.47
N PRO A 98 -10.70 -0.56 -1.37
CA PRO A 98 -9.91 -1.11 -2.47
C PRO A 98 -10.36 -2.51 -2.87
N THR A 99 -10.23 -2.84 -4.15
CA THR A 99 -10.61 -4.15 -4.71
C THR A 99 -9.40 -4.99 -5.06
N SER A 100 -9.58 -6.31 -5.24
CA SER A 100 -8.52 -7.24 -5.64
C SER A 100 -7.35 -7.23 -4.68
N ILE A 101 -7.63 -7.58 -3.42
CA ILE A 101 -6.68 -7.51 -2.31
C ILE A 101 -5.98 -8.86 -2.11
N TYR A 102 -4.66 -8.82 -1.89
CA TYR A 102 -3.87 -9.94 -1.44
C TYR A 102 -3.09 -9.55 -0.19
N CYS A 103 -3.22 -10.31 0.89
CA CYS A 103 -2.50 -10.05 2.15
C CYS A 103 -1.42 -11.10 2.38
N THR A 104 -0.16 -10.69 2.31
CA THR A 104 0.99 -11.58 2.49
C THR A 104 1.08 -12.14 3.91
N LYS A 105 0.62 -11.41 4.92
CA LYS A 105 0.58 -11.92 6.30
C LYS A 105 -0.39 -13.08 6.45
N ILE A 106 -1.61 -12.97 5.88
CA ILE A 106 -2.59 -14.06 5.88
C ILE A 106 -2.07 -15.23 5.07
N ALA A 107 -1.52 -15.00 3.88
CA ALA A 107 -0.93 -16.06 3.06
C ALA A 107 0.18 -16.79 3.81
N SER A 108 1.05 -16.07 4.52
CA SER A 108 2.10 -16.66 5.35
C SER A 108 1.52 -17.52 6.46
N LYS A 109 0.50 -17.06 7.17
CA LYS A 109 -0.15 -17.83 8.24
C LYS A 109 -0.79 -19.13 7.73
N LEU A 110 -1.37 -19.09 6.53
CA LEU A 110 -2.00 -20.28 5.92
C LEU A 110 -0.98 -21.29 5.38
N ALA A 111 0.12 -20.82 4.81
CA ALA A 111 1.13 -21.65 4.15
C ALA A 111 2.26 -22.09 5.09
N ARG A 112 2.61 -21.27 6.08
CA ARG A 112 3.77 -21.46 6.97
C ARG A 112 3.31 -21.78 8.39
N THR A 113 2.63 -22.90 8.56
CA THR A 113 2.06 -23.30 9.85
C THR A 113 3.09 -23.79 10.87
N HIS A 114 4.33 -23.99 10.43
CA HIS A 114 5.44 -24.47 11.25
C HIS A 114 6.09 -23.38 12.13
N THR A 115 5.71 -22.14 11.98
CA THR A 115 6.31 -21.00 12.69
C THR A 115 5.26 -19.98 13.10
N PRO A 116 5.45 -19.27 14.24
CA PRO A 116 4.63 -18.11 14.60
C PRO A 116 5.11 -16.79 13.97
N HIS A 117 6.22 -16.81 13.21
CA HIS A 117 6.89 -15.61 12.69
C HIS A 117 6.36 -15.24 11.30
N HIS A 118 5.42 -14.28 11.25
CA HIS A 118 4.75 -13.84 10.02
C HIS A 118 4.91 -12.34 9.74
N SER A 119 5.86 -11.66 10.40
CA SER A 119 6.17 -10.27 10.09
C SER A 119 6.79 -10.17 8.69
N LEU A 120 6.65 -9.01 8.06
CA LEU A 120 7.27 -8.78 6.76
C LEU A 120 8.79 -8.98 6.82
N LYS A 121 9.43 -8.54 7.91
CA LYS A 121 10.85 -8.75 8.15
C LYS A 121 11.22 -10.25 8.13
N ASN A 122 10.43 -11.07 8.82
CA ASN A 122 10.67 -12.52 8.85
C ASN A 122 10.46 -13.15 7.48
N LEU A 123 9.44 -12.74 6.74
CA LEU A 123 9.21 -13.24 5.37
C LEU A 123 10.36 -12.90 4.43
N CYS A 124 10.84 -11.67 4.47
CA CYS A 124 11.98 -11.25 3.65
C CYS A 124 13.27 -11.99 4.02
N HIS A 125 13.44 -12.33 5.30
CA HIS A 125 14.60 -13.11 5.75
C HIS A 125 14.51 -14.58 5.31
N ASP A 126 13.33 -15.20 5.41
CA ASP A 126 13.14 -16.65 5.22
C ASP A 126 12.93 -17.03 3.75
N LEU A 127 12.52 -16.11 2.91
CA LEU A 127 12.28 -16.31 1.47
C LEU A 127 13.32 -15.59 0.63
#